data_48c60089aa60dc10fc3303322c4fc6f0
#
_entry.id   48c60089aa60dc10fc3303322c4fc6f0
#
_cell.length_a   1.000
_cell.length_b   1.000
_cell.length_c   1.000
_cell.angle_alpha   90.00
_cell.angle_beta   90.00
_cell.angle_gamma   90.00
#
_symmetry.space_group_name_H-M   'P 1'
#
loop_
_entity.id
_entity.type
_entity.pdbx_description
1 polymer ?
#
loop_
_entity_poly.entity_id
_entity_poly.type
_entity_poly.pdbx_seq_one_letter_code
_entity_poly.pdbx_strand_id
1 'polypeptide(L)'
;KEKVKSVPIVGGTKTPNLEKIRQINPDLIIANREENRKEHIEELQKDFEVIVTEIGTIEEALFEIHEIGKKCGVSESAEKLIFDIQQELNCVPDVKPLTAAYLIWRKPWMSVGHDTYIHSVMQHWKLNNVYNERLRYPTITLEALSLKKPDLILLSSEPYPFKEKHIAEVSKICSGSDIMLVNGEWFSWYGSRMLPAFRQLNAVRRTIGL
;
A
#
# COMPACT_ATOMS: atom_id res chain seq x y z
N LYS A 1 17.52 7.37 -3.26
CA LYS A 1 17.34 7.44 -4.74
C LYS A 1 18.69 7.48 -5.49
N GLU A 2 19.75 8.08 -4.96
CA GLU A 2 21.05 8.15 -5.67
C GLU A 2 21.77 6.81 -5.74
N LYS A 3 21.76 6.00 -4.69
CA LYS A 3 22.43 4.68 -4.64
C LYS A 3 21.92 3.68 -5.68
N VAL A 4 20.69 3.82 -6.18
CA VAL A 4 20.12 2.92 -7.19
C VAL A 4 20.35 3.36 -8.64
N LYS A 5 20.95 4.54 -8.88
CA LYS A 5 21.22 5.03 -10.24
C LYS A 5 22.26 4.19 -10.99
N SER A 6 23.18 3.55 -10.26
CA SER A 6 24.22 2.67 -10.79
C SER A 6 23.81 1.21 -10.88
N VAL A 7 22.63 0.84 -10.40
CA VAL A 7 22.14 -0.54 -10.40
C VAL A 7 21.51 -0.85 -11.76
N PRO A 8 21.84 -1.99 -12.40
CA PRO A 8 21.24 -2.41 -13.66
C PRO A 8 19.71 -2.56 -13.54
N ILE A 9 18.97 -1.92 -14.44
CA ILE A 9 17.50 -2.08 -14.52
C ILE A 9 17.21 -3.35 -15.31
N VAL A 10 16.43 -4.26 -14.73
CA VAL A 10 16.05 -5.54 -15.32
C VAL A 10 14.64 -5.54 -15.94
N GLY A 11 14.01 -4.38 -16.10
CA GLY A 11 12.67 -4.23 -16.65
C GLY A 11 11.65 -3.79 -15.60
N GLY A 12 10.38 -3.82 -15.98
CA GLY A 12 9.26 -3.56 -15.07
C GLY A 12 8.82 -4.82 -14.31
N THR A 13 8.09 -4.65 -13.20
CA THR A 13 7.61 -5.75 -12.36
C THR A 13 6.75 -6.76 -13.13
N LYS A 14 5.92 -6.29 -14.07
CA LYS A 14 5.07 -7.15 -14.92
C LYS A 14 5.80 -7.73 -16.14
N THR A 15 6.93 -7.14 -16.54
CA THR A 15 7.68 -7.51 -17.74
C THR A 15 9.20 -7.46 -17.48
N PRO A 16 9.72 -8.29 -16.54
CA PRO A 16 11.15 -8.37 -16.28
C PRO A 16 11.89 -9.01 -17.47
N ASN A 17 13.12 -8.57 -17.69
CA ASN A 17 14.01 -9.21 -18.66
C ASN A 17 14.75 -10.37 -17.99
N LEU A 18 14.24 -11.59 -18.16
CA LEU A 18 14.76 -12.80 -17.51
C LEU A 18 16.21 -13.10 -17.91
N GLU A 19 16.57 -12.91 -19.18
CA GLU A 19 17.95 -13.11 -19.66
C GLU A 19 18.92 -12.14 -18.98
N LYS A 20 18.53 -10.88 -18.82
CA LYS A 20 19.34 -9.90 -18.10
C LYS A 20 19.51 -10.26 -16.62
N ILE A 21 18.46 -10.82 -15.98
CA ILE A 21 18.53 -11.31 -14.60
C ILE A 21 19.53 -12.48 -14.54
N ARG A 22 19.49 -13.44 -15.48
CA ARG A 22 20.44 -14.54 -15.55
C ARG A 22 21.88 -14.06 -15.76
N GLN A 23 22.10 -13.04 -16.60
CA GLN A 23 23.44 -12.44 -16.80
C GLN A 23 23.98 -11.77 -15.55
N ILE A 24 23.11 -11.15 -14.72
CA ILE A 24 23.50 -10.56 -13.44
C ILE A 24 23.86 -11.65 -12.42
N ASN A 25 23.23 -12.83 -12.54
CA ASN A 25 23.42 -13.99 -11.66
C ASN A 25 23.27 -13.62 -10.16
N PRO A 26 22.10 -13.14 -9.72
CA PRO A 26 21.89 -12.71 -8.35
C PRO A 26 21.87 -13.91 -7.39
N ASP A 27 22.36 -13.72 -6.16
CA ASP A 27 22.26 -14.72 -5.08
C ASP A 27 20.82 -14.88 -4.57
N LEU A 28 20.01 -13.83 -4.68
CA LEU A 28 18.62 -13.80 -4.22
C LEU A 28 17.76 -12.89 -5.09
N ILE A 29 16.56 -13.33 -5.41
CA ILE A 29 15.52 -12.53 -6.06
C ILE A 29 14.38 -12.30 -5.05
N ILE A 30 13.98 -11.04 -4.87
CA ILE A 30 12.81 -10.68 -4.07
C ILE A 30 11.71 -10.24 -5.03
N ALA A 31 10.59 -10.94 -4.98
CA ALA A 31 9.41 -10.71 -5.81
C ALA A 31 8.18 -10.46 -4.92
N ASN A 32 7.14 -9.90 -5.52
CA ASN A 32 5.87 -9.67 -4.83
C ASN A 32 4.71 -10.24 -5.64
N ARG A 33 3.79 -10.93 -4.98
CA ARG A 33 2.66 -11.61 -5.63
C ARG A 33 1.73 -10.66 -6.39
N GLU A 34 1.52 -9.46 -5.91
CA GLU A 34 0.66 -8.48 -6.59
C GLU A 34 1.30 -7.87 -7.82
N GLU A 35 2.63 -7.69 -7.78
CA GLU A 35 3.37 -6.95 -8.79
C GLU A 35 3.94 -7.84 -9.89
N ASN A 36 4.32 -9.07 -9.58
CA ASN A 36 5.00 -9.95 -10.51
C ASN A 36 4.05 -10.97 -11.15
N ARG A 37 4.36 -11.43 -12.35
CA ARG A 37 3.62 -12.50 -13.01
C ARG A 37 4.16 -13.85 -12.53
N LYS A 38 3.25 -14.76 -12.21
CA LYS A 38 3.56 -16.09 -11.70
C LYS A 38 4.52 -16.85 -12.63
N GLU A 39 4.26 -16.80 -13.94
CA GLU A 39 5.07 -17.52 -14.95
C GLU A 39 6.52 -17.09 -14.94
N HIS A 40 6.79 -15.79 -14.76
CA HIS A 40 8.17 -15.28 -14.69
C HIS A 40 8.89 -15.73 -13.41
N ILE A 41 8.14 -15.78 -12.29
CA ILE A 41 8.69 -16.22 -11.01
C ILE A 41 9.02 -17.72 -11.05
N GLU A 42 8.10 -18.55 -11.53
CA GLU A 42 8.32 -20.01 -11.67
C GLU A 42 9.50 -20.31 -12.60
N GLU A 43 9.71 -19.49 -13.63
CA GLU A 43 10.87 -19.63 -14.52
C GLU A 43 12.18 -19.29 -13.80
N LEU A 44 12.21 -18.20 -13.02
CA LEU A 44 13.40 -17.79 -12.26
C LEU A 44 13.72 -18.74 -11.10
N GLN A 45 12.71 -19.36 -10.49
CA GLN A 45 12.88 -20.34 -9.41
C GLN A 45 13.63 -21.62 -9.85
N LYS A 46 13.75 -21.88 -11.15
CA LYS A 46 14.54 -23.00 -11.67
C LYS A 46 16.05 -22.77 -11.51
N ASP A 47 16.47 -21.51 -11.52
CA ASP A 47 17.88 -21.12 -11.57
C ASP A 47 18.34 -20.41 -10.28
N PHE A 48 17.41 -19.78 -9.54
CA PHE A 48 17.72 -18.87 -8.42
C PHE A 48 16.88 -19.14 -7.19
N GLU A 49 17.38 -18.73 -6.02
CA GLU A 49 16.56 -18.58 -4.83
C GLU A 49 15.65 -17.36 -5.00
N VAL A 50 14.32 -17.57 -4.87
CA VAL A 50 13.32 -16.52 -5.03
C VAL A 50 12.41 -16.47 -3.80
N ILE A 51 12.38 -15.32 -3.12
CA ILE A 51 11.37 -15.00 -2.10
C ILE A 51 10.20 -14.33 -2.82
N VAL A 52 8.99 -14.84 -2.58
CA VAL A 52 7.76 -14.21 -3.10
C VAL A 52 6.96 -13.71 -1.92
N THR A 53 6.97 -12.39 -1.70
CA THR A 53 6.19 -11.76 -0.63
C THR A 53 4.71 -11.68 -1.00
N GLU A 54 3.85 -11.91 -0.01
CA GLU A 54 2.41 -11.69 -0.09
C GLU A 54 1.99 -10.87 1.13
N ILE A 55 1.65 -9.58 0.92
CA ILE A 55 1.45 -8.62 2.00
C ILE A 55 0.07 -8.00 1.88
N GLY A 56 -0.85 -8.45 2.72
CA GLY A 56 -2.21 -7.92 2.86
C GLY A 56 -2.42 -7.16 4.18
N THR A 57 -1.49 -7.30 5.15
CA THR A 57 -1.59 -6.66 6.47
C THR A 57 -0.29 -5.97 6.88
N ILE A 58 -0.39 -5.10 7.91
CA ILE A 58 0.80 -4.47 8.54
C ILE A 58 1.68 -5.55 9.17
N GLU A 59 1.09 -6.53 9.82
CA GLU A 59 1.78 -7.63 10.50
C GLU A 59 2.57 -8.48 9.49
N GLU A 60 1.97 -8.82 8.36
CA GLU A 60 2.67 -9.52 7.27
C GLU A 60 3.81 -8.68 6.69
N ALA A 61 3.65 -7.36 6.57
CA ALA A 61 4.73 -6.49 6.13
C ALA A 61 5.91 -6.50 7.10
N LEU A 62 5.67 -6.49 8.42
CA LEU A 62 6.71 -6.59 9.44
C LEU A 62 7.40 -7.96 9.42
N PHE A 63 6.63 -9.04 9.23
CA PHE A 63 7.16 -10.39 9.09
C PHE A 63 8.08 -10.50 7.86
N GLU A 64 7.67 -9.98 6.72
CA GLU A 64 8.49 -9.99 5.50
C GLU A 64 9.77 -9.15 5.63
N ILE A 65 9.74 -8.03 6.36
CA ILE A 65 10.96 -7.26 6.66
C ILE A 65 11.94 -8.13 7.47
N HIS A 66 11.46 -8.89 8.46
CA HIS A 66 12.28 -9.80 9.25
C HIS A 66 12.91 -10.89 8.39
N GLU A 67 12.10 -11.61 7.59
CA GLU A 67 12.56 -12.73 6.76
C GLU A 67 13.55 -12.28 5.68
N ILE A 68 13.28 -11.16 5.01
CA ILE A 68 14.21 -10.57 4.04
C ILE A 68 15.52 -10.15 4.73
N GLY A 69 15.41 -9.53 5.92
CA GLY A 69 16.60 -9.13 6.70
C GLY A 69 17.48 -10.31 7.05
N LYS A 70 16.88 -11.43 7.46
CA LYS A 70 17.58 -12.69 7.77
C LYS A 70 18.26 -13.28 6.53
N LYS A 71 17.54 -13.36 5.42
CA LYS A 71 18.07 -13.89 4.13
C LYS A 71 19.20 -13.04 3.56
N CYS A 72 19.12 -11.72 3.73
CA CYS A 72 20.17 -10.79 3.27
C CYS A 72 21.32 -10.59 4.28
N GLY A 73 21.32 -11.29 5.42
CA GLY A 73 22.37 -11.15 6.45
C GLY A 73 22.39 -9.78 7.15
N VAL A 74 21.25 -9.08 7.19
CA VAL A 74 21.10 -7.74 7.80
C VAL A 74 20.01 -7.71 8.88
N SER A 75 19.88 -8.80 9.66
CA SER A 75 18.84 -9.00 10.67
C SER A 75 18.77 -7.85 11.67
N GLU A 76 19.90 -7.38 12.20
CA GLU A 76 19.93 -6.27 13.16
C GLU A 76 19.29 -4.99 12.59
N SER A 77 19.58 -4.66 11.33
CA SER A 77 18.99 -3.50 10.64
C SER A 77 17.48 -3.68 10.42
N ALA A 78 17.06 -4.90 10.10
CA ALA A 78 15.65 -5.24 9.93
C ALA A 78 14.88 -5.13 11.25
N GLU A 79 15.41 -5.70 12.33
CA GLU A 79 14.81 -5.62 13.66
C GLU A 79 14.70 -4.18 14.16
N LYS A 80 15.76 -3.37 13.95
CA LYS A 80 15.71 -1.95 14.25
C LYS A 80 14.59 -1.24 13.47
N LEU A 81 14.46 -1.50 12.17
CA LEU A 81 13.39 -0.92 11.36
C LEU A 81 12.01 -1.34 11.86
N ILE A 82 11.82 -2.63 12.18
CA ILE A 82 10.57 -3.17 12.74
C ILE A 82 10.24 -2.46 14.05
N PHE A 83 11.21 -2.35 14.97
CA PHE A 83 11.03 -1.65 16.22
C PHE A 83 10.60 -0.20 16.02
N ASP A 84 11.30 0.55 15.15
CA ASP A 84 10.98 1.94 14.86
C ASP A 84 9.57 2.09 14.26
N ILE A 85 9.13 1.16 13.38
CA ILE A 85 7.77 1.14 12.82
C ILE A 85 6.75 0.84 13.93
N GLN A 86 7.00 -0.13 14.80
CA GLN A 86 6.11 -0.48 15.91
C GLN A 86 5.91 0.68 16.87
N GLN A 87 6.94 1.50 17.13
CA GLN A 87 6.80 2.73 17.92
C GLN A 87 5.77 3.68 17.28
N GLU A 88 5.82 3.86 15.95
CA GLU A 88 4.85 4.72 15.26
C GLU A 88 3.43 4.12 15.25
N LEU A 89 3.30 2.80 15.15
CA LEU A 89 2.01 2.11 15.27
C LEU A 89 1.37 2.33 16.65
N ASN A 90 2.17 2.42 17.71
CA ASN A 90 1.69 2.71 19.06
C ASN A 90 1.34 4.19 19.28
N CYS A 91 1.67 5.08 18.33
CA CYS A 91 1.41 6.51 18.39
C CYS A 91 0.08 6.94 17.73
N VAL A 92 -0.79 6.00 17.36
CA VAL A 92 -2.10 6.32 16.80
C VAL A 92 -2.88 7.20 17.78
N PRO A 93 -3.39 8.35 17.32
CA PRO A 93 -4.10 9.28 18.22
C PRO A 93 -5.39 8.65 18.77
N ASP A 94 -5.75 9.03 19.99
CA ASP A 94 -7.02 8.63 20.56
C ASP A 94 -8.15 9.51 20.00
N VAL A 95 -8.69 9.07 18.87
CA VAL A 95 -9.74 9.75 18.10
C VAL A 95 -10.88 8.78 17.81
N LYS A 96 -12.07 9.33 17.55
CA LYS A 96 -13.24 8.52 17.15
C LYS A 96 -12.98 7.82 15.81
N PRO A 97 -13.41 6.56 15.65
CA PRO A 97 -13.45 5.92 14.34
C PRO A 97 -14.31 6.71 13.36
N LEU A 98 -13.88 6.76 12.10
CA LEU A 98 -14.63 7.33 10.99
C LEU A 98 -14.93 6.24 9.96
N THR A 99 -16.11 6.27 9.36
CA THR A 99 -16.37 5.47 8.17
C THR A 99 -15.68 6.12 6.97
N ALA A 100 -14.94 5.31 6.18
CA ALA A 100 -14.14 5.87 5.10
C ALA A 100 -14.19 5.02 3.83
N ALA A 101 -14.10 5.69 2.69
CA ALA A 101 -13.81 5.05 1.40
C ALA A 101 -12.44 5.50 0.91
N TYR A 102 -11.65 4.59 0.35
CA TYR A 102 -10.35 4.87 -0.25
C TYR A 102 -10.42 4.60 -1.75
N LEU A 103 -10.28 5.62 -2.58
CA LEU A 103 -10.40 5.52 -4.04
C LEU A 103 -9.00 5.47 -4.68
N ILE A 104 -8.78 4.44 -5.49
CA ILE A 104 -7.49 4.16 -6.14
C ILE A 104 -7.50 4.41 -7.64
N TRP A 105 -8.68 4.43 -8.29
CA TRP A 105 -8.80 4.55 -9.73
C TRP A 105 -10.08 5.25 -10.15
N ARG A 106 -10.03 5.86 -11.35
CA ARG A 106 -11.15 6.56 -11.98
C ARG A 106 -11.33 6.05 -13.41
N LYS A 107 -12.58 5.72 -13.76
CA LYS A 107 -12.98 5.16 -15.07
C LYS A 107 -12.40 3.76 -15.34
N PRO A 108 -12.98 2.74 -14.69
CA PRO A 108 -14.07 2.81 -13.69
C PRO A 108 -13.58 3.34 -12.33
N TRP A 109 -14.49 3.80 -11.47
CA TRP A 109 -14.13 4.06 -10.07
C TRP A 109 -13.82 2.75 -9.36
N MET A 110 -12.74 2.72 -8.60
CA MET A 110 -12.33 1.54 -7.83
C MET A 110 -11.93 1.94 -6.41
N SER A 111 -12.28 1.06 -5.49
CA SER A 111 -11.94 1.16 -4.08
C SER A 111 -11.09 -0.06 -3.65
N VAL A 112 -10.94 -0.27 -2.34
CA VAL A 112 -10.16 -1.36 -1.75
C VAL A 112 -11.05 -2.25 -0.88
N GLY A 113 -10.86 -3.56 -0.94
CA GLY A 113 -11.50 -4.57 -0.12
C GLY A 113 -10.72 -4.89 1.15
N HIS A 114 -11.26 -5.80 1.99
CA HIS A 114 -10.70 -6.10 3.31
C HIS A 114 -9.41 -6.92 3.28
N ASP A 115 -9.10 -7.56 2.17
CA ASP A 115 -7.91 -8.41 1.97
C ASP A 115 -6.72 -7.65 1.36
N THR A 116 -6.68 -6.32 1.53
CA THR A 116 -5.62 -5.47 1.01
C THR A 116 -4.81 -4.81 2.12
N TYR A 117 -3.52 -4.59 1.88
CA TYR A 117 -2.65 -3.85 2.81
C TYR A 117 -3.21 -2.46 3.12
N ILE A 118 -3.78 -1.78 2.12
CA ILE A 118 -4.43 -0.46 2.30
C ILE A 118 -5.55 -0.54 3.34
N HIS A 119 -6.36 -1.60 3.30
CA HIS A 119 -7.42 -1.80 4.30
C HIS A 119 -6.83 -1.98 5.72
N SER A 120 -5.77 -2.79 5.87
CA SER A 120 -5.08 -2.98 7.14
C SER A 120 -4.56 -1.64 7.70
N VAL A 121 -3.96 -0.80 6.85
CA VAL A 121 -3.54 0.56 7.23
C VAL A 121 -4.73 1.40 7.65
N MET A 122 -5.83 1.44 6.87
CA MET A 122 -7.05 2.17 7.24
C MET A 122 -7.56 1.75 8.62
N GLN A 123 -7.67 0.45 8.88
CA GLN A 123 -8.18 -0.08 10.16
C GLN A 123 -7.31 0.35 11.33
N HIS A 124 -6.00 0.29 11.17
CA HIS A 124 -5.06 0.70 12.23
C HIS A 124 -5.26 2.16 12.64
N TRP A 125 -5.54 3.06 11.68
CA TRP A 125 -5.83 4.47 11.95
C TRP A 125 -7.31 4.76 12.21
N LYS A 126 -8.11 3.77 12.61
CA LYS A 126 -9.54 3.90 12.95
C LYS A 126 -10.37 4.49 11.79
N LEU A 127 -10.04 4.11 10.57
CA LEU A 127 -10.78 4.42 9.35
C LEU A 127 -11.53 3.16 8.89
N ASN A 128 -12.79 3.04 9.27
CA ASN A 128 -13.61 1.87 8.96
C ASN A 128 -13.99 1.87 7.48
N ASN A 129 -13.39 0.97 6.72
CA ASN A 129 -13.61 0.87 5.28
C ASN A 129 -15.05 0.48 4.96
N VAL A 130 -15.79 1.33 4.22
CA VAL A 130 -17.19 1.06 3.82
C VAL A 130 -17.34 -0.06 2.78
N TYR A 131 -16.23 -0.59 2.27
CA TYR A 131 -16.14 -1.74 1.36
C TYR A 131 -15.46 -2.95 2.00
N ASN A 132 -15.49 -3.06 3.34
CA ASN A 132 -14.90 -4.19 4.08
C ASN A 132 -15.54 -5.55 3.76
N GLU A 133 -16.72 -5.58 3.14
CA GLU A 133 -17.37 -6.79 2.65
C GLU A 133 -16.87 -7.27 1.27
N ARG A 134 -16.03 -6.47 0.61
CA ARG A 134 -15.48 -6.76 -0.71
C ARG A 134 -14.05 -7.29 -0.62
N LEU A 135 -13.64 -7.97 -1.70
CA LEU A 135 -12.28 -8.47 -1.90
C LEU A 135 -11.53 -7.61 -2.92
N ARG A 136 -10.24 -7.55 -2.78
CA ARG A 136 -9.29 -6.94 -3.71
C ARG A 136 -9.64 -5.48 -4.01
N TYR A 137 -9.81 -5.15 -5.26
CA TYR A 137 -10.01 -3.79 -5.76
C TYR A 137 -11.35 -3.68 -6.49
N PRO A 138 -12.47 -3.57 -5.76
CA PRO A 138 -13.79 -3.58 -6.36
C PRO A 138 -14.04 -2.36 -7.23
N THR A 139 -14.66 -2.58 -8.38
CA THR A 139 -15.28 -1.51 -9.16
C THR A 139 -16.56 -1.06 -8.45
N ILE A 140 -16.73 0.26 -8.37
CA ILE A 140 -17.87 0.91 -7.69
C ILE A 140 -18.48 2.00 -8.58
N THR A 141 -19.60 2.56 -8.15
CA THR A 141 -20.13 3.83 -8.67
C THR A 141 -20.17 4.88 -7.57
N LEU A 142 -20.14 6.16 -7.92
CA LEU A 142 -20.24 7.25 -6.93
C LEU A 142 -21.62 7.29 -6.29
N GLU A 143 -22.67 6.89 -7.00
CA GLU A 143 -24.03 6.77 -6.49
C GLU A 143 -24.11 5.68 -5.39
N ALA A 144 -23.52 4.51 -5.63
CA ALA A 144 -23.44 3.45 -4.63
C ALA A 144 -22.59 3.85 -3.42
N LEU A 145 -21.51 4.60 -3.63
CA LEU A 145 -20.70 5.17 -2.57
C LEU A 145 -21.49 6.18 -1.73
N SER A 146 -22.22 7.08 -2.39
CA SER A 146 -23.07 8.08 -1.72
C SER A 146 -24.12 7.44 -0.80
N LEU A 147 -24.70 6.31 -1.19
CA LEU A 147 -25.67 5.56 -0.37
C LEU A 147 -25.03 4.95 0.89
N LYS A 148 -23.75 4.68 0.88
CA LYS A 148 -23.01 4.19 2.08
C LYS A 148 -22.71 5.31 3.08
N LYS A 149 -22.85 6.58 2.68
CA LYS A 149 -22.66 7.77 3.52
C LYS A 149 -21.37 7.73 4.35
N PRO A 150 -20.20 7.53 3.75
CA PRO A 150 -18.96 7.56 4.52
C PRO A 150 -18.74 8.97 5.11
N ASP A 151 -18.14 9.03 6.31
CA ASP A 151 -17.70 10.30 6.89
C ASP A 151 -16.59 10.93 6.03
N LEU A 152 -15.73 10.08 5.46
CA LEU A 152 -14.51 10.50 4.75
C LEU A 152 -14.33 9.74 3.44
N ILE A 153 -13.96 10.46 2.37
CA ILE A 153 -13.55 9.88 1.08
C ILE A 153 -12.10 10.31 0.81
N LEU A 154 -11.21 9.32 0.76
CA LEU A 154 -9.79 9.51 0.49
C LEU A 154 -9.52 9.30 -1.00
N LEU A 155 -8.97 10.31 -1.66
CA LEU A 155 -8.56 10.26 -3.06
C LEU A 155 -7.05 10.08 -3.12
N SER A 156 -6.58 8.90 -3.51
CA SER A 156 -5.16 8.54 -3.52
C SER A 156 -4.38 9.25 -4.63
N SER A 157 -3.13 9.64 -4.37
CA SER A 157 -2.24 10.17 -5.41
C SER A 157 -1.72 9.11 -6.37
N GLU A 158 -1.92 7.81 -6.07
CA GLU A 158 -1.52 6.66 -6.88
C GLU A 158 -2.44 5.45 -6.68
N PRO A 159 -2.49 4.49 -7.60
CA PRO A 159 -1.90 4.51 -8.93
C PRO A 159 -2.55 5.53 -9.86
N TYR A 160 -3.82 5.95 -9.62
CA TYR A 160 -4.44 7.04 -10.35
C TYR A 160 -4.12 8.38 -9.66
N PRO A 161 -3.51 9.36 -10.34
CA PRO A 161 -3.10 10.62 -9.72
C PRO A 161 -4.30 11.56 -9.53
N PHE A 162 -5.08 11.34 -8.46
CA PHE A 162 -6.17 12.24 -8.12
C PHE A 162 -5.67 13.66 -7.84
N LYS A 163 -6.51 14.66 -8.14
CA LYS A 163 -6.23 16.11 -8.02
C LYS A 163 -7.47 16.84 -7.54
N GLU A 164 -7.34 18.10 -7.14
CA GLU A 164 -8.41 18.99 -6.67
C GLU A 164 -9.70 18.95 -7.51
N LYS A 165 -9.57 18.92 -8.85
CA LYS A 165 -10.74 18.81 -9.75
C LYS A 165 -11.60 17.56 -9.50
N HIS A 166 -11.01 16.49 -8.97
CA HIS A 166 -11.73 15.25 -8.66
C HIS A 166 -12.48 15.34 -7.33
N ILE A 167 -12.01 16.17 -6.38
CA ILE A 167 -12.80 16.52 -5.18
C ILE A 167 -14.13 17.11 -5.64
N ALA A 168 -14.09 18.12 -6.50
CA ALA A 168 -15.31 18.75 -7.03
C ALA A 168 -16.22 17.80 -7.81
N GLU A 169 -15.66 16.77 -8.47
CA GLU A 169 -16.43 15.74 -9.18
C GLU A 169 -17.14 14.80 -8.18
N VAL A 170 -16.45 14.34 -7.16
CA VAL A 170 -16.99 13.41 -6.14
C VAL A 170 -18.00 14.13 -5.25
N SER A 171 -17.75 15.37 -4.82
CA SER A 171 -18.62 16.12 -3.93
C SER A 171 -20.00 16.42 -4.52
N LYS A 172 -20.14 16.46 -5.85
CA LYS A 172 -21.44 16.62 -6.53
C LYS A 172 -22.41 15.48 -6.24
N ILE A 173 -21.88 14.28 -5.98
CA ILE A 173 -22.65 13.04 -5.75
C ILE A 173 -22.60 12.65 -4.28
N CYS A 174 -21.46 12.78 -3.64
CA CYS A 174 -21.21 12.43 -2.24
C CYS A 174 -21.16 13.70 -1.36
N SER A 175 -22.19 14.54 -1.42
CA SER A 175 -22.23 15.86 -0.76
C SER A 175 -22.23 15.83 0.78
N GLY A 176 -22.46 14.65 1.38
CA GLY A 176 -22.49 14.48 2.85
C GLY A 176 -21.18 13.95 3.44
N SER A 177 -20.13 13.81 2.63
CA SER A 177 -18.82 13.27 3.05
C SER A 177 -17.74 14.33 2.95
N ASP A 178 -16.79 14.32 3.88
CA ASP A 178 -15.53 15.04 3.71
C ASP A 178 -14.68 14.33 2.65
N ILE A 179 -14.07 15.11 1.75
CA ILE A 179 -13.27 14.55 0.65
C ILE A 179 -11.88 15.18 0.68
N MET A 180 -10.84 14.33 0.72
CA MET A 180 -9.47 14.82 0.76
C MET A 180 -8.53 14.03 -0.16
N LEU A 181 -7.53 14.72 -0.68
CA LEU A 181 -6.39 14.10 -1.34
C LEU A 181 -5.43 13.54 -0.30
N VAL A 182 -4.94 12.32 -0.53
CA VAL A 182 -3.92 11.71 0.32
C VAL A 182 -2.74 11.22 -0.51
N ASN A 183 -1.58 11.22 0.09
CA ASN A 183 -0.43 10.56 -0.52
C ASN A 183 -0.64 9.05 -0.49
N GLY A 184 -0.80 8.43 -1.66
CA GLY A 184 -1.03 7.00 -1.79
C GLY A 184 0.09 6.14 -1.23
N GLU A 185 1.35 6.59 -1.32
CA GLU A 185 2.50 5.89 -0.75
C GLU A 185 2.32 5.59 0.76
N TRP A 186 1.59 6.44 1.50
CA TRP A 186 1.38 6.24 2.93
C TRP A 186 0.53 5.01 3.26
N PHE A 187 -0.33 4.61 2.33
CA PHE A 187 -1.27 3.51 2.50
C PHE A 187 -0.87 2.25 1.74
N SER A 188 -0.02 2.35 0.71
CA SER A 188 0.25 1.26 -0.22
C SER A 188 1.70 0.77 -0.23
N TRP A 189 2.66 1.55 0.33
CA TRP A 189 4.07 1.19 0.31
C TRP A 189 4.51 0.61 1.65
N TYR A 190 4.97 -0.62 1.64
CA TYR A 190 5.55 -1.30 2.80
C TYR A 190 7.09 -1.22 2.81
N GLY A 191 7.72 -1.94 3.77
CA GLY A 191 9.16 -1.89 4.01
C GLY A 191 9.59 -0.58 4.69
N SER A 192 10.75 -0.03 4.35
CA SER A 192 11.28 1.18 4.99
C SER A 192 10.42 2.44 4.80
N ARG A 193 9.48 2.42 3.85
CA ARG A 193 8.52 3.51 3.63
C ARG A 193 7.44 3.59 4.70
N MET A 194 7.15 2.50 5.42
CA MET A 194 6.17 2.48 6.50
C MET A 194 6.51 3.50 7.59
N LEU A 195 7.78 3.61 7.98
CA LEU A 195 8.19 4.50 9.06
C LEU A 195 7.83 5.99 8.79
N PRO A 196 8.27 6.63 7.70
CA PRO A 196 7.86 8.01 7.40
C PRO A 196 6.36 8.12 7.09
N ALA A 197 5.73 7.11 6.48
CA ALA A 197 4.31 7.11 6.17
C ALA A 197 3.46 7.15 7.44
N PHE A 198 3.77 6.31 8.44
CA PHE A 198 3.01 6.21 9.68
C PHE A 198 3.13 7.46 10.55
N ARG A 199 4.30 8.13 10.54
CA ARG A 199 4.45 9.47 11.13
C ARG A 199 3.48 10.48 10.52
N GLN A 200 3.36 10.49 9.19
CA GLN A 200 2.44 11.38 8.50
C GLN A 200 0.97 11.02 8.79
N LEU A 201 0.63 9.73 8.78
CA LEU A 201 -0.71 9.27 9.11
C LEU A 201 -1.11 9.64 10.55
N ASN A 202 -0.20 9.49 11.52
CA ASN A 202 -0.43 9.94 12.90
C ASN A 202 -0.68 11.45 12.97
N ALA A 203 0.08 12.25 12.22
CA ALA A 203 -0.12 13.71 12.17
C ALA A 203 -1.46 14.08 11.53
N VAL A 204 -1.76 13.52 10.35
CA VAL A 204 -3.00 13.79 9.61
C VAL A 204 -4.22 13.33 10.40
N ARG A 205 -4.19 12.14 11.03
CA ARG A 205 -5.32 11.60 11.78
C ARG A 205 -5.70 12.44 13.00
N ARG A 206 -4.77 13.23 13.56
CA ARG A 206 -5.07 14.20 14.62
C ARG A 206 -5.91 15.38 14.13
N THR A 207 -5.90 15.69 12.85
CA THR A 207 -6.61 16.85 12.26
C THR A 207 -7.91 16.46 11.59
N ILE A 208 -8.16 15.18 11.33
CA ILE A 208 -9.38 14.70 10.69
C ILE A 208 -10.39 14.28 11.77
N GLY A 209 -11.62 14.78 11.65
CA GLY A 209 -12.73 14.40 12.53
C GLY A 209 -12.70 15.09 13.88
N LEU A 210 -12.10 16.30 13.94
CA LEU A 210 -12.23 17.23 15.07
C LEU A 210 -13.57 17.97 15.02
#